data_ae1510734cb369d811859e9895495a69
#
_entry.id   ae1510734cb369d811859e9895495a69
#
_cell.length_a   1.000
_cell.length_b   1.000
_cell.length_c   1.000
_cell.angle_alpha   90.00
_cell.angle_beta   90.00
_cell.angle_gamma   90.00
#
_symmetry.space_group_name_H-M   'P 1'
#
loop_
_entity.id
_entity.type
_entity.pdbx_description
1 polymer ?
#
loop_
_entity_poly.entity_id
_entity_poly.type
_entity_poly.pdbx_seq_one_letter_code
_entity_poly.pdbx_strand_id
1 'polypeptide(L)'
;MTLKVEHIVGGYSQIPVLNDVSFDVANGELVGLIGLNGAGKSTTINHIIGLLTPFKGSIKIDGVSLQQDSEKYKSQIAYIPETPVLYDELTLKEHLELTMTAYSLEPKAAWQRVNALLKIFRLDNKLDWFPANFSKGMKQKVMICSAFMTQAKLFIIDEPFYGLDPLAVRDLLTQIEAVKQRGAAVLMSTHVLDTAEKYCDRFVLLANGQIKAKGTLNELRQLGDGKDESLDDIYLSLAKEDLDGKTV
;
A
#
# COMPACT_ATOMS: atom_id res chain seq x y z
N MET A 1 3.10 15.83 6.83
CA MET A 1 2.51 15.21 5.61
C MET A 1 3.59 14.29 5.07
N THR A 2 3.36 12.99 5.15
CA THR A 2 4.41 12.00 4.82
C THR A 2 4.55 11.82 3.31
N LEU A 3 3.46 11.49 2.60
CA LEU A 3 3.47 11.29 1.14
C LEU A 3 2.78 12.46 0.44
N LYS A 4 3.39 12.98 -0.62
CA LYS A 4 2.81 13.97 -1.52
C LYS A 4 3.01 13.52 -2.96
N VAL A 5 1.92 13.34 -3.68
CA VAL A 5 1.85 13.00 -5.10
C VAL A 5 1.24 14.19 -5.82
N GLU A 6 1.94 14.79 -6.78
CA GLU A 6 1.56 16.04 -7.43
C GLU A 6 1.61 15.91 -8.95
N HIS A 7 0.44 16.00 -9.58
CA HIS A 7 0.25 16.07 -11.04
C HIS A 7 0.94 14.96 -11.82
N ILE A 8 0.87 13.71 -11.31
CA ILE A 8 1.52 12.58 -11.94
C ILE A 8 0.83 12.20 -13.24
N VAL A 9 1.61 12.27 -14.32
CA VAL A 9 1.34 11.62 -15.59
C VAL A 9 2.40 10.54 -15.77
N GLY A 10 2.00 9.29 -15.99
CA GLY A 10 2.94 8.20 -16.10
C GLY A 10 2.31 6.88 -16.51
N GLY A 11 3.16 5.91 -16.83
CA GLY A 11 2.72 4.59 -17.30
C GLY A 11 3.91 3.76 -17.76
N TYR A 12 3.67 2.90 -18.74
CA TYR A 12 4.67 1.95 -19.25
C TYR A 12 5.08 2.33 -20.68
N SER A 13 6.37 2.25 -20.99
CA SER A 13 6.90 2.44 -22.36
C SER A 13 6.34 3.69 -23.06
N GLN A 14 6.28 4.83 -22.38
CA GLN A 14 5.76 6.12 -22.86
C GLN A 14 4.24 6.15 -23.08
N ILE A 15 3.50 5.08 -22.78
CA ILE A 15 2.04 5.07 -22.82
C ILE A 15 1.51 5.50 -21.45
N PRO A 16 0.81 6.65 -21.35
CA PRO A 16 0.27 7.09 -20.09
C PRO A 16 -0.89 6.19 -19.63
N VAL A 17 -0.79 5.71 -18.40
CA VAL A 17 -1.85 5.01 -17.66
C VAL A 17 -2.47 5.96 -16.66
N LEU A 18 -1.64 6.83 -16.05
CA LEU A 18 -2.08 7.87 -15.13
C LEU A 18 -2.10 9.22 -15.80
N ASN A 19 -3.15 10.00 -15.53
CA ASN A 19 -3.35 11.32 -16.08
C ASN A 19 -3.75 12.30 -14.98
N ASP A 20 -2.80 13.16 -14.58
CA ASP A 20 -2.95 14.22 -13.57
C ASP A 20 -3.36 13.71 -12.17
N VAL A 21 -2.72 12.67 -11.69
CA VAL A 21 -3.00 12.09 -10.37
C VAL A 21 -2.34 12.93 -9.27
N SER A 22 -3.15 13.47 -8.33
CA SER A 22 -2.67 14.30 -7.22
C SER A 22 -3.39 13.97 -5.92
N PHE A 23 -2.65 13.48 -4.91
CA PHE A 23 -3.14 13.22 -3.55
C PHE A 23 -2.00 13.23 -2.54
N ASP A 24 -2.37 13.14 -1.29
CA ASP A 24 -1.44 13.10 -0.16
C ASP A 24 -1.86 12.05 0.88
N VAL A 25 -0.91 11.63 1.70
CA VAL A 25 -1.16 10.81 2.90
C VAL A 25 -0.48 11.49 4.08
N ALA A 26 -1.25 11.80 5.11
CA ALA A 26 -0.74 12.46 6.31
C ALA A 26 -0.07 11.44 7.27
N ASN A 27 0.67 11.98 8.24
CA ASN A 27 1.22 11.18 9.33
C ASN A 27 0.08 10.60 10.18
N GLY A 28 0.15 9.30 10.49
CA GLY A 28 -0.87 8.62 11.30
C GLY A 28 -2.19 8.39 10.58
N GLU A 29 -2.20 8.44 9.25
CA GLU A 29 -3.38 8.29 8.41
C GLU A 29 -3.30 7.00 7.59
N LEU A 30 -4.43 6.31 7.43
CA LEU A 30 -4.64 5.22 6.47
C LEU A 30 -5.51 5.72 5.32
N VAL A 31 -4.92 5.84 4.14
CA VAL A 31 -5.63 6.21 2.91
C VAL A 31 -5.85 4.97 2.06
N GLY A 32 -7.12 4.73 1.68
CA GLY A 32 -7.50 3.70 0.72
C GLY A 32 -7.38 4.21 -0.72
N LEU A 33 -6.52 3.58 -1.52
CA LEU A 33 -6.45 3.79 -2.97
C LEU A 33 -7.40 2.78 -3.64
N ILE A 34 -8.58 3.24 -3.97
CA ILE A 34 -9.70 2.44 -4.41
C ILE A 34 -9.86 2.50 -5.92
N GLY A 35 -10.17 1.38 -6.54
CA GLY A 35 -10.46 1.32 -7.97
C GLY A 35 -10.57 -0.11 -8.47
N LEU A 36 -11.30 -0.31 -9.56
CA LEU A 36 -11.38 -1.61 -10.25
C LEU A 36 -10.02 -2.04 -10.81
N ASN A 37 -9.94 -3.28 -11.25
CA ASN A 37 -8.76 -3.77 -11.97
C ASN A 37 -8.54 -2.93 -13.23
N GLY A 38 -7.29 -2.50 -13.45
CA GLY A 38 -6.95 -1.60 -14.56
C GLY A 38 -7.18 -0.10 -14.28
N ALA A 39 -7.71 0.30 -13.13
CA ALA A 39 -7.92 1.71 -12.80
C ALA A 39 -6.62 2.54 -12.66
N GLY A 40 -5.46 1.88 -12.48
CA GLY A 40 -4.16 2.54 -12.33
C GLY A 40 -3.56 2.44 -10.92
N LYS A 41 -4.16 1.68 -9.98
CA LYS A 41 -3.67 1.54 -8.59
C LYS A 41 -2.22 1.08 -8.52
N SER A 42 -1.90 -0.09 -9.09
CA SER A 42 -0.54 -0.64 -9.05
C SER A 42 0.45 0.23 -9.85
N THR A 43 -0.01 0.91 -10.92
CA THR A 43 0.82 1.89 -11.63
C THR A 43 1.16 3.07 -10.73
N THR A 44 0.20 3.59 -9.96
CA THR A 44 0.42 4.66 -8.98
C THR A 44 1.43 4.21 -7.91
N ILE A 45 1.24 3.01 -7.35
CA ILE A 45 2.16 2.42 -6.37
C ILE A 45 3.57 2.28 -6.97
N ASN A 46 3.70 1.76 -8.19
CA ASN A 46 4.99 1.58 -8.86
C ASN A 46 5.75 2.91 -9.06
N HIS A 47 5.03 4.01 -9.32
CA HIS A 47 5.64 5.34 -9.33
C HIS A 47 6.10 5.77 -7.93
N ILE A 48 5.30 5.53 -6.90
CA ILE A 48 5.65 5.93 -5.52
C ILE A 48 6.86 5.13 -5.00
N ILE A 49 6.93 3.82 -5.23
CA ILE A 49 8.08 3.01 -4.79
C ILE A 49 9.32 3.17 -5.68
N GLY A 50 9.21 3.93 -6.78
CA GLY A 50 10.32 4.26 -7.67
C GLY A 50 10.68 3.17 -8.68
N LEU A 51 9.76 2.23 -8.98
CA LEU A 51 9.90 1.26 -10.06
C LEU A 51 9.59 1.89 -11.42
N LEU A 52 8.75 2.93 -11.46
CA LEU A 52 8.46 3.72 -12.64
C LEU A 52 8.82 5.18 -12.41
N THR A 53 9.37 5.83 -13.42
CA THR A 53 9.62 7.27 -13.41
C THR A 53 8.41 7.98 -14.03
N PRO A 54 7.80 8.96 -13.35
CA PRO A 54 6.70 9.71 -13.93
C PRO A 54 7.16 10.53 -15.13
N PHE A 55 6.30 10.67 -16.14
CA PHE A 55 6.54 11.54 -17.31
C PHE A 55 6.41 13.01 -16.93
N LYS A 56 5.50 13.32 -16.00
CA LYS A 56 5.28 14.65 -15.42
C LYS A 56 4.90 14.52 -13.94
N GLY A 57 5.04 15.63 -13.22
CA GLY A 57 4.68 15.72 -11.82
C GLY A 57 5.83 15.39 -10.88
N SER A 58 5.53 15.26 -9.59
CA SER A 58 6.51 14.96 -8.57
C SER A 58 5.94 14.09 -7.45
N ILE A 59 6.80 13.25 -6.84
CA ILE A 59 6.49 12.44 -5.68
C ILE A 59 7.53 12.73 -4.61
N LYS A 60 7.06 13.04 -3.41
CA LYS A 60 7.93 13.34 -2.26
C LYS A 60 7.45 12.59 -1.02
N ILE A 61 8.41 12.11 -0.24
CA ILE A 61 8.19 11.54 1.11
C ILE A 61 8.95 12.43 2.09
N ASP A 62 8.23 13.02 3.04
CA ASP A 62 8.77 14.03 3.95
C ASP A 62 9.62 15.10 3.25
N GLY A 63 9.16 15.57 2.09
CA GLY A 63 9.79 16.61 1.29
C GLY A 63 10.97 16.14 0.43
N VAL A 64 11.38 14.87 0.52
CA VAL A 64 12.47 14.28 -0.27
C VAL A 64 11.90 13.55 -1.48
N SER A 65 12.41 13.79 -2.68
CA SER A 65 12.08 13.01 -3.89
C SER A 65 13.16 11.95 -4.16
N LEU A 66 12.80 10.95 -4.96
CA LEU A 66 13.71 9.87 -5.37
C LEU A 66 14.95 10.40 -6.11
N GLN A 67 14.78 11.48 -6.91
CA GLN A 67 15.86 12.10 -7.67
C GLN A 67 16.82 12.91 -6.80
N GLN A 68 16.34 13.47 -5.68
CA GLN A 68 17.15 14.26 -4.76
C GLN A 68 18.03 13.38 -3.87
N ASP A 69 17.44 12.32 -3.31
CA ASP A 69 18.14 11.40 -2.40
C ASP A 69 17.41 10.04 -2.43
N SER A 70 17.89 9.17 -3.27
CA SER A 70 17.28 7.85 -3.53
C SER A 70 17.35 6.93 -2.30
N GLU A 71 18.44 6.99 -1.54
CA GLU A 71 18.62 6.16 -0.35
C GLU A 71 17.67 6.60 0.77
N LYS A 72 17.68 7.89 1.09
CA LYS A 72 16.76 8.46 2.07
C LYS A 72 15.30 8.30 1.69
N TYR A 73 14.97 8.43 0.39
CA TYR A 73 13.61 8.22 -0.10
C TYR A 73 13.15 6.78 0.15
N LYS A 74 13.93 5.80 -0.30
CA LYS A 74 13.59 4.37 -0.22
C LYS A 74 13.59 3.85 1.22
N SER A 75 14.49 4.32 2.07
CA SER A 75 14.55 3.89 3.48
C SER A 75 13.31 4.31 4.29
N GLN A 76 12.51 5.25 3.78
CA GLN A 76 11.26 5.68 4.42
C GLN A 76 10.05 4.81 4.04
N ILE A 77 10.16 3.92 3.04
CA ILE A 77 9.06 3.13 2.51
C ILE A 77 9.18 1.69 3.02
N ALA A 78 8.07 1.11 3.51
CA ALA A 78 7.90 -0.32 3.61
C ALA A 78 6.80 -0.74 2.61
N TYR A 79 7.09 -1.72 1.77
CA TYR A 79 6.17 -2.16 0.72
C TYR A 79 5.76 -3.62 0.90
N ILE A 80 4.46 -3.87 0.84
CA ILE A 80 3.86 -5.19 0.83
C ILE A 80 3.14 -5.35 -0.51
N PRO A 81 3.69 -6.14 -1.45
CA PRO A 81 3.09 -6.35 -2.76
C PRO A 81 1.88 -7.30 -2.69
N GLU A 82 0.99 -7.22 -3.68
CA GLU A 82 -0.11 -8.16 -3.89
C GLU A 82 0.39 -9.61 -4.04
N THR A 83 1.46 -9.80 -4.82
CA THR A 83 2.10 -11.10 -4.98
C THR A 83 3.42 -11.11 -4.23
N PRO A 84 3.59 -12.01 -3.23
CA PRO A 84 4.82 -12.11 -2.47
C PRO A 84 6.03 -12.40 -3.36
N VAL A 85 7.10 -11.62 -3.18
CA VAL A 85 8.37 -11.80 -3.89
C VAL A 85 9.43 -12.23 -2.85
N LEU A 86 9.81 -13.50 -2.90
CA LEU A 86 10.81 -14.10 -2.01
C LEU A 86 11.86 -14.83 -2.85
N TYR A 87 13.07 -14.90 -2.35
CA TYR A 87 14.16 -15.68 -2.97
C TYR A 87 14.04 -17.13 -2.50
N ASP A 88 13.85 -18.05 -3.43
CA ASP A 88 13.63 -19.47 -3.10
C ASP A 88 14.87 -20.13 -2.46
N GLU A 89 16.05 -19.53 -2.65
CA GLU A 89 17.35 -19.97 -2.11
C GLU A 89 17.64 -19.50 -0.69
N LEU A 90 16.86 -18.56 -0.16
CA LEU A 90 17.01 -18.02 1.20
C LEU A 90 15.96 -18.60 2.15
N THR A 91 16.36 -18.97 3.34
CA THR A 91 15.44 -19.32 4.43
C THR A 91 14.65 -18.10 4.89
N LEU A 92 13.56 -18.31 5.65
CA LEU A 92 12.84 -17.22 6.29
C LEU A 92 13.75 -16.31 7.12
N LYS A 93 14.67 -16.91 7.89
CA LYS A 93 15.64 -16.17 8.72
C LYS A 93 16.51 -15.26 7.85
N GLU A 94 17.07 -15.80 6.77
CA GLU A 94 17.95 -15.05 5.84
C GLU A 94 17.20 -13.93 5.12
N HIS A 95 15.91 -14.11 4.78
CA HIS A 95 15.07 -13.02 4.25
C HIS A 95 14.91 -11.86 5.23
N LEU A 96 14.70 -12.17 6.51
CA LEU A 96 14.59 -11.16 7.54
C LEU A 96 15.92 -10.43 7.75
N GLU A 97 17.04 -11.17 7.76
CA GLU A 97 18.40 -10.60 7.86
C GLU A 97 18.75 -9.73 6.64
N LEU A 98 18.35 -10.16 5.42
CA LEU A 98 18.47 -9.36 4.21
C LEU A 98 17.70 -8.04 4.34
N THR A 99 16.47 -8.09 4.83
CA THR A 99 15.69 -6.86 5.09
C THR A 99 16.35 -5.97 6.13
N MET A 100 16.86 -6.54 7.23
CA MET A 100 17.58 -5.79 8.25
C MET A 100 18.78 -5.05 7.65
N THR A 101 19.55 -5.72 6.80
CA THR A 101 20.70 -5.16 6.11
C THR A 101 20.27 -4.04 5.13
N ALA A 102 19.26 -4.30 4.31
CA ALA A 102 18.78 -3.34 3.31
C ALA A 102 18.26 -2.02 3.92
N TYR A 103 17.67 -2.11 5.11
CA TYR A 103 17.18 -0.93 5.86
C TYR A 103 18.15 -0.43 6.92
N SER A 104 19.37 -0.96 6.98
CA SER A 104 20.40 -0.60 7.98
C SER A 104 19.87 -0.63 9.42
N LEU A 105 19.03 -1.66 9.73
CA LEU A 105 18.44 -1.80 11.06
C LEU A 105 19.47 -2.33 12.06
N GLU A 106 19.37 -1.86 13.31
CA GLU A 106 20.13 -2.46 14.39
C GLU A 106 19.63 -3.90 14.65
N PRO A 107 20.50 -4.94 14.50
CA PRO A 107 20.05 -6.32 14.44
C PRO A 107 19.28 -6.79 15.69
N LYS A 108 19.76 -6.45 16.89
CA LYS A 108 19.14 -6.88 18.15
C LYS A 108 17.72 -6.32 18.30
N ALA A 109 17.54 -5.04 18.02
CA ALA A 109 16.23 -4.38 18.07
C ALA A 109 15.29 -4.88 16.96
N ALA A 110 15.83 -5.12 15.75
CA ALA A 110 15.05 -5.66 14.64
C ALA A 110 14.57 -7.10 14.93
N TRP A 111 15.43 -7.97 15.44
CA TRP A 111 15.06 -9.31 15.88
C TRP A 111 14.02 -9.30 17.00
N GLN A 112 14.13 -8.38 17.95
CA GLN A 112 13.12 -8.24 19.01
C GLN A 112 11.74 -7.93 18.42
N ARG A 113 11.66 -6.99 17.44
CA ARG A 113 10.40 -6.63 16.77
C ARG A 113 9.85 -7.78 15.92
N VAL A 114 10.70 -8.37 15.07
CA VAL A 114 10.24 -9.40 14.14
C VAL A 114 9.84 -10.69 14.85
N ASN A 115 10.49 -11.06 15.96
CA ASN A 115 10.09 -12.23 16.74
C ASN A 115 8.66 -12.09 17.31
N ALA A 116 8.25 -10.88 17.69
CA ALA A 116 6.86 -10.64 18.09
C ALA A 116 5.89 -10.79 16.89
N LEU A 117 6.25 -10.27 15.71
CA LEU A 117 5.46 -10.42 14.48
C LEU A 117 5.37 -11.89 14.04
N LEU A 118 6.47 -12.64 14.08
CA LEU A 118 6.49 -14.06 13.72
C LEU A 118 5.53 -14.88 14.58
N LYS A 119 5.43 -14.60 15.88
CA LYS A 119 4.44 -15.23 16.78
C LYS A 119 3.01 -14.86 16.39
N ILE A 120 2.73 -13.58 16.11
CA ILE A 120 1.42 -13.10 15.69
C ILE A 120 0.99 -13.82 14.41
N PHE A 121 1.88 -13.92 13.40
CA PHE A 121 1.61 -14.54 12.12
C PHE A 121 1.88 -16.04 12.06
N ARG A 122 2.28 -16.69 13.18
CA ARG A 122 2.49 -18.15 13.34
C ARG A 122 3.58 -18.69 12.41
N LEU A 123 4.69 -17.95 12.35
CA LEU A 123 5.88 -18.29 11.57
C LEU A 123 7.12 -18.52 12.47
N ASP A 124 6.99 -18.40 13.79
CA ASP A 124 8.10 -18.44 14.76
C ASP A 124 8.87 -19.76 14.79
N ASN A 125 8.24 -20.87 14.38
CA ASN A 125 8.86 -22.19 14.28
C ASN A 125 9.33 -22.56 12.87
N LYS A 126 9.46 -21.58 11.94
CA LYS A 126 9.75 -21.81 10.53
C LYS A 126 10.95 -21.02 10.01
N LEU A 127 11.78 -20.51 10.90
CA LEU A 127 12.93 -19.68 10.55
C LEU A 127 13.89 -20.34 9.57
N ASP A 128 14.10 -21.66 9.68
CA ASP A 128 15.00 -22.42 8.82
C ASP A 128 14.30 -23.02 7.58
N TRP A 129 13.04 -22.65 7.34
CA TRP A 129 12.30 -23.12 6.17
C TRP A 129 12.52 -22.21 4.95
N PHE A 130 12.56 -22.85 3.77
CA PHE A 130 12.65 -22.16 2.48
C PHE A 130 11.25 -21.79 1.96
N PRO A 131 11.10 -20.65 1.25
CA PRO A 131 9.83 -20.21 0.67
C PRO A 131 9.18 -21.22 -0.30
N ALA A 132 9.96 -22.09 -0.94
CA ALA A 132 9.45 -23.17 -1.76
C ALA A 132 8.46 -24.08 -1.00
N ASN A 133 8.62 -24.20 0.32
CA ASN A 133 7.76 -24.99 1.20
C ASN A 133 6.58 -24.20 1.80
N PHE A 134 6.42 -22.92 1.42
CA PHE A 134 5.39 -22.05 1.97
C PHE A 134 4.16 -21.98 1.05
N SER A 135 2.97 -22.01 1.65
CA SER A 135 1.76 -21.63 0.93
C SER A 135 1.79 -20.14 0.54
N LYS A 136 0.95 -19.72 -0.40
CA LYS A 136 0.84 -18.29 -0.79
C LYS A 136 0.60 -17.40 0.43
N GLY A 137 -0.32 -17.80 1.32
CA GLY A 137 -0.60 -17.04 2.53
C GLY A 137 0.58 -16.98 3.51
N MET A 138 1.40 -18.04 3.61
CA MET A 138 2.64 -17.99 4.41
C MET A 138 3.65 -17.04 3.80
N LYS A 139 3.84 -17.05 2.47
CA LYS A 139 4.72 -16.11 1.76
C LYS A 139 4.27 -14.65 2.01
N GLN A 140 2.97 -14.40 1.98
CA GLN A 140 2.41 -13.07 2.27
C GLN A 140 2.70 -12.63 3.72
N LYS A 141 2.56 -13.55 4.69
CA LYS A 141 2.90 -13.29 6.10
C LYS A 141 4.39 -12.95 6.28
N VAL A 142 5.29 -13.56 5.50
CA VAL A 142 6.72 -13.20 5.49
C VAL A 142 6.92 -11.76 5.03
N MET A 143 6.29 -11.35 3.91
CA MET A 143 6.35 -9.97 3.42
C MET A 143 5.83 -8.97 4.46
N ILE A 144 4.73 -9.32 5.15
CA ILE A 144 4.17 -8.51 6.24
C ILE A 144 5.18 -8.37 7.38
N CYS A 145 5.75 -9.47 7.88
CA CYS A 145 6.76 -9.43 8.95
C CYS A 145 7.97 -8.59 8.55
N SER A 146 8.49 -8.76 7.33
CA SER A 146 9.60 -8.00 6.78
C SER A 146 9.30 -6.49 6.72
N ALA A 147 8.11 -6.11 6.27
CA ALA A 147 7.70 -4.70 6.18
C ALA A 147 7.54 -4.07 7.57
N PHE A 148 6.78 -4.71 8.47
CA PHE A 148 6.46 -4.12 9.77
C PHE A 148 7.63 -4.07 10.75
N MET A 149 8.70 -4.84 10.55
CA MET A 149 9.91 -4.70 11.37
C MET A 149 10.75 -3.47 11.04
N THR A 150 10.57 -2.84 9.86
CA THR A 150 11.42 -1.73 9.36
C THR A 150 11.22 -0.42 10.10
N GLN A 151 10.07 -0.19 10.71
CA GLN A 151 9.67 1.10 11.29
C GLN A 151 9.66 2.25 10.26
N ALA A 152 9.33 1.94 9.01
CA ALA A 152 9.21 2.93 7.96
C ALA A 152 8.18 4.02 8.30
N LYS A 153 8.32 5.19 7.68
CA LYS A 153 7.37 6.29 7.83
C LYS A 153 6.14 6.16 6.95
N LEU A 154 6.30 5.46 5.83
CA LEU A 154 5.23 5.18 4.86
C LEU A 154 5.15 3.68 4.60
N PHE A 155 4.00 3.10 4.90
CA PHE A 155 3.66 1.74 4.52
C PHE A 155 2.78 1.78 3.27
N ILE A 156 3.21 1.07 2.23
CA ILE A 156 2.44 0.88 1.01
C ILE A 156 2.04 -0.60 0.96
N ILE A 157 0.74 -0.86 0.88
CA ILE A 157 0.18 -2.20 0.98
C ILE A 157 -0.74 -2.43 -0.21
N ASP A 158 -0.31 -3.29 -1.14
CA ASP A 158 -1.04 -3.55 -2.39
C ASP A 158 -1.87 -4.83 -2.26
N GLU A 159 -3.21 -4.68 -2.26
CA GLU A 159 -4.22 -5.77 -2.21
C GLU A 159 -3.91 -6.84 -1.12
N PRO A 160 -3.75 -6.46 0.15
CA PRO A 160 -3.09 -7.29 1.16
C PRO A 160 -3.90 -8.51 1.63
N PHE A 161 -5.20 -8.54 1.35
CA PHE A 161 -6.10 -9.56 1.93
C PHE A 161 -6.11 -10.85 1.13
N TYR A 162 -5.62 -10.81 -0.12
CA TYR A 162 -5.65 -11.97 -0.99
C TYR A 162 -4.71 -13.09 -0.50
N GLY A 163 -5.29 -14.26 -0.24
CA GLY A 163 -4.55 -15.44 0.22
C GLY A 163 -4.29 -15.51 1.74
N LEU A 164 -4.69 -14.50 2.51
CA LEU A 164 -4.67 -14.55 3.97
C LEU A 164 -5.93 -15.21 4.54
N ASP A 165 -5.75 -15.99 5.60
CA ASP A 165 -6.87 -16.46 6.41
C ASP A 165 -7.48 -15.32 7.25
N PRO A 166 -8.76 -15.44 7.69
CA PRO A 166 -9.45 -14.35 8.42
C PRO A 166 -8.72 -13.88 9.67
N LEU A 167 -7.98 -14.77 10.34
CA LEU A 167 -7.23 -14.42 11.53
C LEU A 167 -6.01 -13.56 11.15
N ALA A 168 -5.29 -13.91 10.07
CA ALA A 168 -4.17 -13.14 9.57
C ALA A 168 -4.60 -11.76 9.05
N VAL A 169 -5.79 -11.66 8.43
CA VAL A 169 -6.37 -10.35 8.04
C VAL A 169 -6.58 -9.47 9.26
N ARG A 170 -7.19 -10.00 10.33
CA ARG A 170 -7.38 -9.26 11.58
C ARG A 170 -6.05 -8.83 12.20
N ASP A 171 -5.08 -9.74 12.22
CA ASP A 171 -3.75 -9.47 12.77
C ASP A 171 -3.04 -8.37 11.96
N LEU A 172 -3.14 -8.39 10.62
CA LEU A 172 -2.61 -7.34 9.75
C LEU A 172 -3.25 -5.97 10.03
N LEU A 173 -4.58 -5.91 10.11
CA LEU A 173 -5.30 -4.68 10.42
C LEU A 173 -4.90 -4.12 11.79
N THR A 174 -4.67 -4.98 12.78
CA THR A 174 -4.14 -4.58 14.09
C THR A 174 -2.73 -3.98 13.97
N GLN A 175 -1.86 -4.55 13.13
CA GLN A 175 -0.53 -3.99 12.91
C GLN A 175 -0.58 -2.66 12.16
N ILE A 176 -1.48 -2.51 11.17
CA ILE A 176 -1.72 -1.23 10.47
C ILE A 176 -2.12 -0.15 11.48
N GLU A 177 -3.08 -0.43 12.34
CA GLU A 177 -3.51 0.53 13.36
C GLU A 177 -2.36 0.88 14.33
N ALA A 178 -1.56 -0.10 14.73
CA ALA A 178 -0.41 0.14 15.60
C ALA A 178 0.67 1.04 14.96
N VAL A 179 0.93 0.95 13.63
CA VAL A 179 1.88 1.84 12.96
C VAL A 179 1.30 3.24 12.76
N LYS A 180 -0.01 3.37 12.47
CA LYS A 180 -0.72 4.66 12.44
C LYS A 180 -0.58 5.40 13.77
N GLN A 181 -0.85 4.74 14.89
CA GLN A 181 -0.73 5.32 16.23
C GLN A 181 0.70 5.80 16.55
N ARG A 182 1.71 5.20 15.93
CA ARG A 182 3.10 5.66 16.01
C ARG A 182 3.43 6.81 15.05
N GLY A 183 2.47 7.26 14.27
CA GLY A 183 2.61 8.38 13.34
C GLY A 183 3.06 7.98 11.92
N ALA A 184 3.11 6.69 11.59
CA ALA A 184 3.39 6.27 10.22
C ALA A 184 2.16 6.51 9.32
N ALA A 185 2.40 6.91 8.06
CA ALA A 185 1.39 6.99 7.03
C ALA A 185 1.19 5.61 6.39
N VAL A 186 -0.03 5.29 6.00
CA VAL A 186 -0.34 4.04 5.30
C VAL A 186 -1.16 4.34 4.05
N LEU A 187 -0.69 3.85 2.90
CA LEU A 187 -1.44 3.82 1.65
C LEU A 187 -1.78 2.36 1.34
N MET A 188 -3.05 2.02 1.32
CA MET A 188 -3.51 0.67 1.05
C MET A 188 -4.35 0.65 -0.23
N SER A 189 -3.93 -0.10 -1.24
CA SER A 189 -4.79 -0.37 -2.38
C SER A 189 -5.73 -1.52 -2.06
N THR A 190 -6.97 -1.41 -2.50
CA THR A 190 -7.92 -2.53 -2.44
C THR A 190 -9.09 -2.33 -3.40
N HIS A 191 -9.70 -3.43 -3.82
CA HIS A 191 -10.98 -3.48 -4.49
C HIS A 191 -12.11 -4.01 -3.55
N VAL A 192 -11.77 -4.33 -2.27
CA VAL A 192 -12.73 -4.79 -1.26
C VAL A 192 -13.23 -3.58 -0.48
N LEU A 193 -14.29 -2.96 -1.01
CA LEU A 193 -14.78 -1.65 -0.58
C LEU A 193 -15.31 -1.65 0.86
N ASP A 194 -16.02 -2.71 1.28
CA ASP A 194 -16.51 -2.86 2.67
C ASP A 194 -15.38 -2.81 3.70
N THR A 195 -14.24 -3.44 3.38
CA THR A 195 -13.08 -3.42 4.28
C THR A 195 -12.43 -2.03 4.28
N ALA A 196 -12.31 -1.41 3.12
CA ALA A 196 -11.77 -0.05 3.03
C ALA A 196 -12.64 0.93 3.82
N GLU A 197 -13.97 0.90 3.62
CA GLU A 197 -14.93 1.76 4.33
C GLU A 197 -14.79 1.68 5.86
N LYS A 198 -14.54 0.47 6.37
CA LYS A 198 -14.44 0.22 7.81
C LYS A 198 -13.14 0.70 8.44
N TYR A 199 -12.02 0.67 7.70
CA TYR A 199 -10.70 0.86 8.30
C TYR A 199 -9.93 2.08 7.78
N CYS A 200 -10.24 2.59 6.57
CA CYS A 200 -9.55 3.75 6.03
C CYS A 200 -10.11 5.07 6.59
N ASP A 201 -9.23 6.00 6.86
CA ASP A 201 -9.59 7.35 7.32
C ASP A 201 -10.04 8.22 6.14
N ARG A 202 -9.37 8.08 4.99
CA ARG A 202 -9.67 8.78 3.73
C ARG A 202 -9.52 7.84 2.54
N PHE A 203 -10.10 8.28 1.41
CA PHE A 203 -10.14 7.50 0.18
C PHE A 203 -9.65 8.34 -1.00
N VAL A 204 -9.01 7.66 -1.94
CA VAL A 204 -8.69 8.17 -3.28
C VAL A 204 -9.34 7.22 -4.27
N LEU A 205 -10.41 7.65 -4.91
CA LEU A 205 -11.16 6.87 -5.88
C LEU A 205 -10.55 7.06 -7.27
N LEU A 206 -9.97 6.01 -7.81
CA LEU A 206 -9.24 6.01 -9.07
C LEU A 206 -10.03 5.24 -10.14
N ALA A 207 -10.28 5.86 -11.29
CA ALA A 207 -10.84 5.20 -12.46
C ALA A 207 -10.18 5.73 -13.73
N ASN A 208 -9.89 4.85 -14.69
CA ASN A 208 -9.27 5.21 -15.98
C ASN A 208 -8.00 6.06 -15.83
N GLY A 209 -7.17 5.80 -14.81
CA GLY A 209 -5.95 6.55 -14.54
C GLY A 209 -6.13 7.97 -14.02
N GLN A 210 -7.34 8.33 -13.56
CA GLN A 210 -7.67 9.64 -13.00
C GLN A 210 -8.32 9.50 -11.62
N ILE A 211 -8.10 10.47 -10.76
CA ILE A 211 -8.82 10.56 -9.49
C ILE A 211 -10.22 11.14 -9.79
N LYS A 212 -11.26 10.38 -9.43
CA LYS A 212 -12.66 10.78 -9.57
C LYS A 212 -13.15 11.53 -8.36
N ALA A 213 -12.76 11.06 -7.17
CA ALA A 213 -13.04 11.75 -5.91
C ALA A 213 -11.97 11.39 -4.89
N LYS A 214 -11.79 12.23 -3.88
CA LYS A 214 -10.94 11.96 -2.72
C LYS A 214 -11.48 12.68 -1.50
N GLY A 215 -11.35 12.07 -0.32
CA GLY A 215 -11.82 12.62 0.93
C GLY A 215 -12.16 11.55 1.97
N THR A 216 -12.71 11.97 3.09
CA THR A 216 -13.34 11.07 4.07
C THR A 216 -14.63 10.49 3.49
N LEU A 217 -15.15 9.42 4.09
CA LEU A 217 -16.43 8.83 3.66
C LEU A 217 -17.56 9.87 3.66
N ASN A 218 -17.60 10.73 4.68
CA ASN A 218 -18.62 11.78 4.78
C ASN A 218 -18.51 12.83 3.65
N GLU A 219 -17.29 13.20 3.26
CA GLU A 219 -17.06 14.10 2.12
C GLU A 219 -17.46 13.46 0.80
N LEU A 220 -17.15 12.16 0.62
CA LEU A 220 -17.54 11.43 -0.58
C LEU A 220 -19.06 11.28 -0.70
N ARG A 221 -19.76 11.01 0.40
CA ARG A 221 -21.24 10.97 0.43
C ARG A 221 -21.90 12.29 0.05
N GLN A 222 -21.23 13.42 0.27
CA GLN A 222 -21.73 14.73 -0.17
C GLN A 222 -21.61 14.97 -1.69
N LEU A 223 -20.80 14.16 -2.37
CA LEU A 223 -20.66 14.21 -3.83
C LEU A 223 -21.71 13.33 -4.54
N GLY A 224 -22.31 12.37 -3.82
CA GLY A 224 -23.36 11.46 -4.29
C GLY A 224 -24.77 11.98 -3.99
N ASP A 225 -25.78 11.17 -4.29
CA ASP A 225 -27.20 11.56 -4.16
C ASP A 225 -27.77 11.38 -2.75
N GLY A 226 -27.02 10.79 -1.78
CA GLY A 226 -27.59 10.45 -0.46
C GLY A 226 -26.60 10.35 0.69
N LYS A 227 -27.11 10.64 1.92
CA LYS A 227 -26.31 10.62 3.16
C LYS A 227 -25.93 9.21 3.65
N ASP A 228 -26.57 8.17 3.15
CA ASP A 228 -26.41 6.77 3.61
C ASP A 228 -25.77 5.86 2.56
N GLU A 229 -25.19 6.43 1.46
CA GLU A 229 -24.55 5.63 0.42
C GLU A 229 -23.29 4.94 0.96
N SER A 230 -23.13 3.66 0.59
CA SER A 230 -21.88 2.92 0.83
C SER A 230 -20.75 3.43 -0.08
N LEU A 231 -19.51 3.14 0.27
CA LEU A 231 -18.37 3.45 -0.59
C LEU A 231 -18.50 2.75 -1.97
N ASP A 232 -19.15 1.58 -2.00
CA ASP A 232 -19.43 0.83 -3.22
C ASP A 232 -20.40 1.59 -4.14
N ASP A 233 -21.51 2.07 -3.60
CA ASP A 233 -22.51 2.85 -4.34
C ASP A 233 -21.89 4.13 -4.94
N ILE A 234 -21.14 4.87 -4.12
CA ILE A 234 -20.43 6.08 -4.53
C ILE A 234 -19.44 5.76 -5.66
N TYR A 235 -18.64 4.71 -5.50
CA TYR A 235 -17.65 4.33 -6.52
C TYR A 235 -18.33 3.93 -7.83
N LEU A 236 -19.41 3.15 -7.77
CA LEU A 236 -20.15 2.71 -8.95
C LEU A 236 -20.84 3.86 -9.67
N SER A 237 -21.38 4.86 -8.96
CA SER A 237 -21.98 6.05 -9.58
C SER A 237 -20.93 6.84 -10.36
N LEU A 238 -19.78 7.14 -9.73
CA LEU A 238 -18.67 7.87 -10.35
C LEU A 238 -18.02 7.12 -11.52
N ALA A 239 -17.98 5.78 -11.47
CA ALA A 239 -17.44 4.97 -12.57
C ALA A 239 -18.41 4.86 -13.76
N LYS A 240 -19.73 4.91 -13.56
CA LYS A 240 -20.75 4.86 -14.61
C LYS A 240 -20.78 6.15 -15.42
N GLU A 241 -20.67 7.32 -14.80
CA GLU A 241 -20.59 8.61 -15.50
C GLU A 241 -19.47 8.63 -16.56
N ASP A 242 -18.37 7.91 -16.31
CA ASP A 242 -17.26 7.77 -17.26
C ASP A 242 -17.60 6.87 -18.48
N LEU A 243 -18.50 5.90 -18.30
CA LEU A 243 -18.92 4.98 -19.37
C LEU A 243 -19.94 5.69 -20.30
N ASP A 244 -20.84 6.46 -19.72
CA ASP A 244 -21.88 7.18 -20.46
C ASP A 244 -21.33 8.43 -21.15
N GLY A 245 -20.29 9.08 -20.60
CA GLY A 245 -19.61 10.23 -21.20
C GLY A 245 -18.70 9.92 -22.39
N LYS A 246 -18.48 8.65 -22.75
CA LYS A 246 -17.68 8.22 -23.91
C LYS A 246 -18.50 7.88 -25.15
N THR A 247 -19.80 8.14 -25.13
CA THR A 247 -20.69 7.90 -26.27
C THR A 247 -21.05 9.22 -26.97
N VAL A 248 -20.05 9.96 -27.48
CA VAL A 248 -20.23 10.98 -28.49
C VAL A 248 -19.03 10.96 -29.43
#